data_38ab21e3ac8cd27c4dbcd96d9366d6d2
#
_entry.id   38ab21e3ac8cd27c4dbcd96d9366d6d2
#
_cell.length_a   1.000
_cell.length_b   1.000
_cell.length_c   1.000
_cell.angle_alpha   90.00
_cell.angle_beta   90.00
_cell.angle_gamma   90.00
#
_symmetry.space_group_name_H-M   'P 1'
#
loop_
_entity.id
_entity.type
_entity.pdbx_description
1 polymer ?
#
loop_
_entity_poly.entity_id
_entity_poly.type
_entity_poly.pdbx_seq_one_letter_code
_entity_poly.pdbx_strand_id
1 'polypeptide(L)'
;MVDLYLFLLDQPDEKIDGKIFNAGYENHTLMELAEIVRKVVGEDLPIDIEPTDDLRSYHVSSRKMRSELGFEPHYTIEDAVRGLVAAFDEGKLPNSLDDPRYFNINLMKQVELE
;
A
#
# COMPACT_ATOMS: atom_id res chain seq x y z
N MET A 1 2.70 -2.67 6.81
CA MET A 1 3.82 -3.53 6.31
C MET A 1 5.00 -3.54 7.27
N VAL A 2 5.54 -2.42 7.72
CA VAL A 2 6.70 -2.39 8.63
C VAL A 2 6.48 -3.25 9.89
N ASP A 3 5.33 -3.08 10.55
CA ASP A 3 4.99 -3.87 11.74
C ASP A 3 4.97 -5.37 11.47
N LEU A 4 4.54 -5.78 10.27
CA LEU A 4 4.57 -7.19 9.88
C LEU A 4 6.00 -7.72 9.77
N TYR A 5 6.92 -6.96 9.16
CA TYR A 5 8.32 -7.36 9.08
C TYR A 5 8.94 -7.49 10.46
N LEU A 6 8.74 -6.52 11.34
CA LEU A 6 9.22 -6.57 12.73
C LEU A 6 8.64 -7.77 13.47
N PHE A 7 7.33 -8.01 13.32
CA PHE A 7 6.66 -9.15 13.92
C PHE A 7 7.24 -10.49 13.43
N LEU A 8 7.52 -10.62 12.13
CA LEU A 8 8.08 -11.85 11.56
C LEU A 8 9.50 -12.13 12.06
N LEU A 9 10.31 -11.10 12.27
CA LEU A 9 11.68 -11.24 12.81
C LEU A 9 11.68 -11.80 14.23
N ASP A 10 10.61 -11.59 15.00
CA ASP A 10 10.46 -12.10 16.36
C ASP A 10 9.81 -13.50 16.43
N GLN A 11 9.42 -14.07 15.28
CA GLN A 11 8.80 -15.38 15.26
C GLN A 11 9.84 -16.52 15.29
N PRO A 12 9.54 -17.66 15.94
CA PRO A 12 10.37 -18.87 15.83
C PRO A 12 10.44 -19.36 14.38
N ASP A 13 11.60 -19.85 13.96
CA ASP A 13 11.84 -20.35 12.60
C ASP A 13 10.79 -21.39 12.16
N GLU A 14 10.40 -22.30 13.04
CA GLU A 14 9.42 -23.35 12.74
C GLU A 14 8.04 -22.79 12.30
N LYS A 15 7.75 -21.56 12.69
CA LYS A 15 6.49 -20.90 12.32
C LYS A 15 6.52 -20.22 10.95
N ILE A 16 7.71 -19.85 10.49
CA ILE A 16 7.86 -19.01 9.29
C ILE A 16 8.71 -19.64 8.19
N ASP A 17 9.68 -20.51 8.54
CA ASP A 17 10.59 -21.09 7.56
C ASP A 17 9.86 -21.90 6.49
N GLY A 18 10.19 -21.64 5.23
CA GLY A 18 9.58 -22.26 4.06
C GLY A 18 8.10 -21.94 3.84
N LYS A 19 7.50 -21.01 4.59
CA LYS A 19 6.09 -20.68 4.48
C LYS A 19 5.86 -19.38 3.69
N ILE A 20 4.74 -19.36 2.97
CA ILE A 20 4.29 -18.20 2.22
C ILE A 20 3.01 -17.68 2.87
N PHE A 21 2.98 -16.38 3.17
CA PHE A 21 1.84 -15.68 3.71
C PHE A 21 1.46 -14.49 2.82
N ASN A 22 0.16 -14.35 2.53
CA ASN A 22 -0.35 -13.14 1.94
C ASN A 22 -0.50 -12.07 3.03
N ALA A 23 0.00 -10.88 2.75
CA ALA A 23 -0.11 -9.72 3.61
C ALA A 23 -1.09 -8.71 2.99
N GLY A 24 -2.25 -8.61 3.56
CA GLY A 24 -3.28 -7.63 3.20
C GLY A 24 -4.18 -7.44 4.40
N TYR A 25 -4.98 -6.37 4.40
CA TYR A 25 -5.93 -6.12 5.47
C TYR A 25 -7.31 -5.81 4.92
N GLU A 26 -7.39 -4.82 4.07
CA GLU A 26 -8.63 -4.35 3.47
C GLU A 26 -8.61 -4.63 1.97
N ASN A 27 -9.78 -4.98 1.44
CA ASN A 27 -10.01 -5.07 0.01
C ASN A 27 -11.04 -4.02 -0.36
N HIS A 28 -10.68 -3.13 -1.28
CA HIS A 28 -11.52 -2.03 -1.74
C HIS A 28 -11.54 -1.99 -3.26
N THR A 29 -12.62 -1.51 -3.83
CA THR A 29 -12.66 -1.08 -5.22
C THR A 29 -11.84 0.21 -5.40
N LEU A 30 -11.44 0.51 -6.63
CA LEU A 30 -10.73 1.78 -6.93
C LEU A 30 -11.58 2.99 -6.55
N MET A 31 -12.91 2.93 -6.74
CA MET A 31 -13.80 4.01 -6.36
C MET A 31 -13.84 4.21 -4.84
N GLU A 32 -13.92 3.13 -4.06
CA GLU A 32 -13.86 3.21 -2.60
C GLU A 32 -12.53 3.81 -2.12
N LEU A 33 -11.40 3.45 -2.75
CA LEU A 33 -10.11 4.04 -2.44
C LEU A 33 -10.08 5.54 -2.75
N ALA A 34 -10.62 5.96 -3.90
CA ALA A 34 -10.71 7.37 -4.28
C ALA A 34 -11.56 8.17 -3.27
N GLU A 35 -12.67 7.59 -2.82
CA GLU A 35 -13.52 8.20 -1.80
C GLU A 35 -12.83 8.32 -0.43
N ILE A 36 -12.05 7.31 -0.02
CA ILE A 36 -11.24 7.37 1.21
C ILE A 36 -10.22 8.50 1.12
N VAL A 37 -9.51 8.61 -0.02
CA VAL A 37 -8.55 9.69 -0.25
C VAL A 37 -9.25 11.05 -0.20
N ARG A 38 -10.36 11.21 -0.91
CA ARG A 38 -11.14 12.45 -0.93
C ARG A 38 -11.59 12.87 0.47
N LYS A 39 -12.12 11.94 1.26
CA LYS A 39 -12.56 12.18 2.63
C LYS A 39 -11.44 12.70 3.53
N VAL A 40 -10.21 12.21 3.34
CA VAL A 40 -9.06 12.58 4.18
C VAL A 40 -8.41 13.88 3.71
N VAL A 41 -8.27 14.07 2.40
CA VAL A 41 -7.56 15.21 1.82
C VAL A 41 -8.47 16.43 1.71
N GLY A 42 -9.73 16.25 1.27
CA GLY A 42 -10.72 17.32 1.15
C GLY A 42 -11.91 16.88 0.32
N GLU A 43 -13.12 17.06 0.87
CA GLU A 43 -14.37 16.64 0.22
C GLU A 43 -14.67 17.39 -1.08
N ASP A 44 -14.07 18.57 -1.27
CA ASP A 44 -14.24 19.40 -2.48
C ASP A 44 -13.40 18.93 -3.67
N LEU A 45 -12.52 17.93 -3.48
CA LEU A 45 -11.69 17.43 -4.55
C LEU A 45 -12.53 16.63 -5.57
N PRO A 46 -12.41 16.93 -6.87
CA PRO A 46 -13.08 16.16 -7.91
C PRO A 46 -12.43 14.77 -8.04
N ILE A 47 -13.24 13.78 -8.41
CA ILE A 47 -12.76 12.46 -8.83
C ILE A 47 -12.98 12.37 -10.33
N ASP A 48 -11.88 12.32 -11.10
CA ASP A 48 -11.93 12.12 -12.53
C ASP A 48 -11.82 10.63 -12.86
N ILE A 49 -12.68 10.16 -13.76
CA ILE A 49 -12.72 8.76 -14.18
C ILE A 49 -12.22 8.68 -15.63
N GLU A 50 -11.10 7.99 -15.81
CA GLU A 50 -10.53 7.74 -17.12
C GLU A 50 -10.69 6.26 -17.51
N PRO A 51 -10.95 5.96 -18.80
CA PRO A 51 -10.98 4.57 -19.27
C PRO A 51 -9.61 3.92 -19.10
N THR A 52 -9.61 2.64 -18.76
CA THR A 52 -8.40 1.81 -18.69
C THR A 52 -8.62 0.47 -19.35
N ASP A 53 -7.58 -0.05 -19.98
CA ASP A 53 -7.51 -1.41 -20.55
C ASP A 53 -6.98 -2.44 -19.52
N ASP A 54 -6.58 -1.99 -18.35
CA ASP A 54 -6.19 -2.89 -17.27
C ASP A 54 -7.43 -3.40 -16.53
N LEU A 55 -7.87 -4.60 -16.92
CA LEU A 55 -9.03 -5.28 -16.35
C LEU A 55 -8.70 -6.16 -15.13
N ARG A 56 -7.47 -6.09 -14.62
CA ARG A 56 -7.05 -6.91 -13.49
C ARG A 56 -7.79 -6.51 -12.23
N SER A 57 -8.21 -7.52 -11.46
CA SER A 57 -8.82 -7.35 -10.16
C SER A 57 -8.14 -8.26 -9.16
N TYR A 58 -7.87 -7.77 -7.98
CA TYR A 58 -7.20 -8.51 -6.92
C TYR A 58 -8.05 -8.52 -5.66
N HIS A 59 -8.17 -9.70 -5.08
CA HIS A 59 -8.74 -9.88 -3.76
C HIS A 59 -7.80 -10.76 -2.94
N VAL A 60 -7.22 -10.18 -1.89
CA VAL A 60 -6.19 -10.86 -1.10
C VAL A 60 -6.76 -11.22 0.27
N SER A 61 -6.59 -12.48 0.68
CA SER A 61 -6.95 -12.94 2.02
C SER A 61 -5.69 -13.19 2.85
N SER A 62 -5.63 -12.55 4.01
CA SER A 62 -4.57 -12.75 5.02
C SER A 62 -4.99 -13.70 6.13
N ARG A 63 -6.05 -14.48 5.94
CA ARG A 63 -6.58 -15.39 6.97
C ARG A 63 -5.55 -16.38 7.46
N LYS A 64 -4.70 -16.93 6.57
CA LYS A 64 -3.62 -17.85 6.94
C LYS A 64 -2.64 -17.19 7.93
N MET A 65 -2.21 -15.97 7.63
CA MET A 65 -1.30 -15.21 8.49
C MET A 65 -1.92 -14.97 9.88
N ARG A 66 -3.19 -14.60 9.94
CA ARG A 66 -3.90 -14.43 11.22
C ARG A 66 -4.02 -15.74 11.99
N SER A 67 -4.43 -16.85 11.34
CA SER A 67 -4.67 -18.13 12.02
C SER A 67 -3.39 -18.84 12.45
N GLU A 68 -2.31 -18.75 11.69
CA GLU A 68 -1.05 -19.45 11.99
C GLU A 68 -0.08 -18.62 12.83
N LEU A 69 -0.04 -17.30 12.64
CA LEU A 69 0.90 -16.41 13.32
C LEU A 69 0.23 -15.51 14.37
N GLY A 70 -1.08 -15.32 14.31
CA GLY A 70 -1.79 -14.40 15.19
C GLY A 70 -1.54 -12.92 14.89
N PHE A 71 -0.97 -12.59 13.72
CA PHE A 71 -0.74 -11.20 13.33
C PHE A 71 -2.04 -10.54 12.86
N GLU A 72 -2.32 -9.36 13.41
CA GLU A 72 -3.40 -8.49 12.96
C GLU A 72 -2.85 -7.11 12.61
N PRO A 73 -3.18 -6.57 11.44
CA PRO A 73 -2.82 -5.20 11.07
C PRO A 73 -3.49 -4.18 11.99
N HIS A 74 -2.78 -3.11 12.32
CA HIS A 74 -3.28 -2.02 13.18
C HIS A 74 -3.64 -0.76 12.39
N TYR A 75 -3.15 -0.63 11.16
CA TYR A 75 -3.33 0.55 10.32
C TYR A 75 -4.24 0.27 9.14
N THR A 76 -5.12 1.21 8.87
CA THR A 76 -6.04 1.20 7.73
C THR A 76 -5.46 1.95 6.54
N ILE A 77 -6.16 1.90 5.39
CA ILE A 77 -5.84 2.74 4.23
C ILE A 77 -6.03 4.22 4.56
N GLU A 78 -7.06 4.55 5.34
CA GLU A 78 -7.29 5.93 5.79
C GLU A 78 -6.10 6.47 6.60
N ASP A 79 -5.51 5.65 7.49
CA ASP A 79 -4.30 6.02 8.23
C ASP A 79 -3.10 6.23 7.29
N ALA A 80 -2.96 5.40 6.26
CA ALA A 80 -1.91 5.56 5.26
C ALA A 80 -2.06 6.87 4.48
N VAL A 81 -3.27 7.24 4.09
CA VAL A 81 -3.55 8.51 3.39
C VAL A 81 -3.20 9.70 4.30
N ARG A 82 -3.60 9.66 5.58
CA ARG A 82 -3.22 10.71 6.55
C ARG A 82 -1.71 10.84 6.70
N GLY A 83 -1.00 9.71 6.74
CA GLY A 83 0.46 9.70 6.80
C GLY A 83 1.10 10.33 5.56
N LEU A 84 0.55 10.08 4.37
CA LEU A 84 1.00 10.71 3.13
C LEU A 84 0.74 12.23 3.14
N VAL A 85 -0.45 12.66 3.52
CA VAL A 85 -0.76 14.10 3.64
C VAL A 85 0.25 14.79 4.55
N ALA A 86 0.50 14.25 5.73
CA ALA A 86 1.49 14.80 6.66
C ALA A 86 2.90 14.84 6.04
N ALA A 87 3.31 13.80 5.31
CA ALA A 87 4.61 13.77 4.64
C ALA A 87 4.74 14.85 3.54
N PHE A 88 3.67 15.11 2.79
CA PHE A 88 3.64 16.22 1.82
C PHE A 88 3.73 17.57 2.51
N ASP A 89 2.94 17.80 3.55
CA ASP A 89 2.93 19.06 4.31
C ASP A 89 4.29 19.35 4.97
N GLU A 90 4.99 18.33 5.42
CA GLU A 90 6.33 18.42 6.01
C GLU A 90 7.46 18.51 4.95
N GLY A 91 7.12 18.50 3.66
CA GLY A 91 8.11 18.58 2.57
C GLY A 91 9.02 17.36 2.43
N LYS A 92 8.61 16.20 2.96
CA LYS A 92 9.37 14.94 2.88
C LYS A 92 9.36 14.31 1.48
N LEU A 93 8.46 14.76 0.61
CA LEU A 93 8.27 14.25 -0.74
C LEU A 93 8.51 15.35 -1.79
N PRO A 94 9.75 15.91 -1.88
CA PRO A 94 10.04 17.00 -2.79
C PRO A 94 9.97 16.54 -4.25
N ASN A 95 9.39 17.38 -5.13
CA ASN A 95 9.27 17.13 -6.56
C ASN A 95 8.62 15.79 -6.93
N SER A 96 7.66 15.33 -6.13
CA SER A 96 7.08 13.99 -6.25
C SER A 96 6.36 13.71 -7.59
N LEU A 97 5.97 14.74 -8.33
CA LEU A 97 5.33 14.61 -9.64
C LEU A 97 6.34 14.52 -10.80
N ASP A 98 7.59 14.95 -10.60
CA ASP A 98 8.59 15.05 -11.67
C ASP A 98 9.82 14.17 -11.42
N ASP A 99 10.11 13.84 -10.18
CA ASP A 99 11.30 13.06 -9.83
C ASP A 99 11.09 11.56 -10.17
N PRO A 100 11.90 11.00 -11.07
CA PRO A 100 11.75 9.60 -11.50
C PRO A 100 11.87 8.58 -10.38
N ARG A 101 12.43 8.94 -9.22
CA ARG A 101 12.50 8.06 -8.04
C ARG A 101 11.12 7.67 -7.49
N TYR A 102 10.08 8.45 -7.77
CA TYR A 102 8.70 8.14 -7.38
C TYR A 102 7.93 7.32 -8.44
N PHE A 103 8.56 7.05 -9.59
CA PHE A 103 7.95 6.31 -10.71
C PHE A 103 8.79 5.07 -11.04
N ASN A 104 8.44 3.94 -10.46
CA ASN A 104 9.22 2.70 -10.59
C ASN A 104 9.54 2.32 -12.04
N ILE A 105 8.58 2.42 -12.96
CA ILE A 105 8.79 2.09 -14.39
C ILE A 105 9.80 3.04 -15.03
N ASN A 106 9.71 4.33 -14.75
CA ASN A 106 10.63 5.33 -15.30
C ASN A 106 12.04 5.13 -14.74
N LEU A 107 12.14 4.86 -13.44
CA LEU A 107 13.42 4.58 -12.80
C LEU A 107 14.05 3.30 -13.35
N MET A 108 13.29 2.21 -13.49
CA MET A 108 13.78 0.95 -14.05
C MET A 108 14.34 1.12 -15.46
N LYS A 109 13.66 1.91 -16.31
CA LYS A 109 14.17 2.24 -17.67
C LYS A 109 15.45 3.05 -17.64
N GLN A 110 15.62 3.97 -16.68
CA GLN A 110 16.82 4.80 -16.55
C GLN A 110 18.04 4.00 -16.08
N VAL A 111 17.84 3.01 -15.21
CA VAL A 111 18.94 2.18 -14.69
C VAL A 111 19.14 0.90 -15.51
N GLU A 112 18.48 0.80 -16.68
CA GLU A 112 18.61 -0.32 -17.61
C GLU A 112 18.38 -1.70 -16.96
N LEU A 113 17.50 -1.76 -15.96
CA LEU A 113 17.06 -3.03 -15.40
C LEU A 113 16.08 -3.67 -16.38
N GLU A 114 16.51 -4.77 -17.01
CA GLU A 114 15.66 -5.62 -17.83
C GLU A 114 14.65 -6.43 -17.00
#